data_47304a0251fee891f608c50c4b611544
#
_entry.id   47304a0251fee891f608c50c4b611544
#
_cell.length_a   1.000
_cell.length_b   1.000
_cell.length_c   1.000
_cell.angle_alpha   90.00
_cell.angle_beta   90.00
_cell.angle_gamma   90.00
#
_symmetry.space_group_name_H-M   'P 1'
#
loop_
_entity.id
_entity.type
_entity.pdbx_description
1 polymer ?
#
loop_
_entity_poly.entity_id
_entity_poly.type
_entity_poly.pdbx_seq_one_letter_code
_entity_poly.pdbx_strand_id
1 'polypeptide(L)'
;MDTKNFEKKMETISPFELKNQLIDMADESLKKTARTMLNAGRGNPNWIATTPREAFFLLGQFGLEECRRVMNLPEGIAGIPQKEGIASRFEAFLKKNNAAHGAKLLEQTYNYLLMQHAADPDSLVHEWAEAVIGDQYPLH
;
A
#
# COMPACT_ATOMS: atom_id res chain seq x y z
N MET A 1 6.83 -30.19 32.60
CA MET A 1 7.77 -29.33 31.87
C MET A 1 7.80 -27.99 32.60
N ASP A 2 8.95 -27.55 33.08
CA ASP A 2 9.02 -26.36 33.95
C ASP A 2 8.85 -25.10 33.10
N THR A 3 7.74 -24.41 33.27
CA THR A 3 7.31 -23.25 32.49
C THR A 3 8.37 -22.14 32.47
N LYS A 4 9.06 -21.94 33.58
CA LYS A 4 10.13 -20.94 33.71
C LYS A 4 11.37 -21.25 32.86
N ASN A 5 11.71 -22.50 32.67
CA ASN A 5 12.82 -22.90 31.80
C ASN A 5 12.47 -22.76 30.32
N PHE A 6 11.19 -22.94 29.97
CA PHE A 6 10.70 -22.74 28.63
C PHE A 6 10.69 -21.24 28.27
N GLU A 7 10.19 -20.38 29.15
CA GLU A 7 10.18 -18.94 28.95
C GLU A 7 11.59 -18.37 28.76
N LYS A 8 12.54 -18.76 29.63
CA LYS A 8 13.95 -18.34 29.52
C LYS A 8 14.61 -18.78 28.20
N LYS A 9 14.24 -19.93 27.68
CA LYS A 9 14.75 -20.42 26.39
C LYS A 9 14.16 -19.60 25.23
N MET A 10 12.89 -19.18 25.34
CA MET A 10 12.22 -18.36 24.31
C MET A 10 12.77 -16.92 24.25
N GLU A 11 13.25 -16.37 25.37
CA GLU A 11 13.88 -15.04 25.42
C GLU A 11 15.23 -14.98 24.68
N THR A 12 15.90 -16.13 24.47
CA THR A 12 17.24 -16.18 23.84
C THR A 12 17.21 -16.42 22.33
N ILE A 13 16.06 -16.72 21.76
CA ILE A 13 15.92 -16.98 20.32
C ILE A 13 15.44 -15.74 19.55
N SER A 14 15.81 -15.67 18.30
CA SER A 14 15.39 -14.54 17.45
C SER A 14 13.86 -14.50 17.28
N PRO A 15 13.24 -13.32 17.05
CA PRO A 15 11.80 -13.22 16.80
C PRO A 15 11.32 -14.10 15.64
N PHE A 16 12.18 -14.34 14.65
CA PHE A 16 11.87 -15.20 13.51
C PHE A 16 11.83 -16.67 13.90
N GLU A 17 12.80 -17.13 14.70
CA GLU A 17 12.85 -18.51 15.20
C GLU A 17 11.72 -18.78 16.20
N LEU A 18 11.44 -17.82 17.09
CA LEU A 18 10.33 -17.89 18.04
C LEU A 18 9.00 -18.08 17.29
N LYS A 19 8.76 -17.28 16.24
CA LYS A 19 7.59 -17.42 15.40
C LYS A 19 7.47 -18.81 14.78
N ASN A 20 8.56 -19.36 14.23
CA ASN A 20 8.54 -20.69 13.62
C ASN A 20 8.24 -21.78 14.66
N GLN A 21 8.85 -21.71 15.83
CA GLN A 21 8.56 -22.67 16.91
C GLN A 21 7.11 -22.60 17.40
N LEU A 22 6.53 -21.41 17.49
CA LEU A 22 5.11 -21.25 17.85
C LEU A 22 4.18 -21.82 16.78
N ILE A 23 4.52 -21.69 15.49
CA ILE A 23 3.77 -22.30 14.39
C ILE A 23 3.84 -23.83 14.50
N ASP A 24 5.03 -24.39 14.68
CA ASP A 24 5.22 -25.84 14.79
C ASP A 24 4.47 -26.44 15.97
N MET A 25 4.50 -25.77 17.13
CA MET A 25 3.73 -26.15 18.33
C MET A 25 2.22 -26.10 18.08
N ALA A 26 1.75 -25.08 17.37
CA ALA A 26 0.34 -24.95 17.01
C ALA A 26 -0.08 -26.07 16.04
N ASP A 27 0.73 -26.39 15.04
CA ASP A 27 0.47 -27.48 14.08
C ASP A 27 0.44 -28.85 14.76
N GLU A 28 1.32 -29.10 15.71
CA GLU A 28 1.28 -30.34 16.52
C GLU A 28 0.03 -30.44 17.39
N SER A 29 -0.41 -29.33 17.97
CA SER A 29 -1.64 -29.26 18.75
C SER A 29 -2.88 -29.51 17.89
N LEU A 30 -2.86 -29.04 16.63
CA LEU A 30 -3.95 -29.16 15.67
C LEU A 30 -4.08 -30.56 15.09
N LYS A 31 -2.98 -31.29 14.93
CA LYS A 31 -3.02 -32.72 14.55
C LYS A 31 -3.81 -33.56 15.55
N LYS A 32 -3.97 -33.06 16.78
CA LYS A 32 -4.76 -33.71 17.86
C LYS A 32 -6.22 -33.24 17.91
N THR A 33 -6.57 -32.18 17.21
CA THR A 33 -7.92 -31.62 17.16
C THR A 33 -8.29 -31.37 15.71
N ALA A 34 -9.48 -31.77 15.28
CA ALA A 34 -9.98 -31.62 13.89
C ALA A 34 -10.22 -30.12 13.52
N ARG A 35 -9.32 -29.22 13.88
CA ARG A 35 -9.40 -27.78 13.62
C ARG A 35 -8.32 -27.39 12.61
N THR A 36 -8.68 -26.53 11.68
CA THR A 36 -7.72 -25.98 10.69
C THR A 36 -7.13 -24.69 11.26
N MET A 37 -5.79 -24.60 11.25
CA MET A 37 -5.10 -23.36 11.66
C MET A 37 -5.13 -22.33 10.54
N LEU A 38 -5.58 -21.12 10.87
CA LEU A 38 -5.42 -19.96 10.00
C LEU A 38 -4.11 -19.24 10.39
N ASN A 39 -3.09 -19.40 9.55
CA ASN A 39 -1.82 -18.75 9.79
C ASN A 39 -1.85 -17.29 9.29
N ALA A 40 -2.05 -16.35 10.21
CA ALA A 40 -1.99 -14.91 9.96
C ALA A 40 -0.57 -14.33 10.12
N GLY A 41 0.42 -15.15 10.51
CA GLY A 41 1.78 -14.70 10.81
C GLY A 41 2.66 -14.42 9.60
N ARG A 42 2.19 -14.73 8.39
CA ARG A 42 2.86 -14.34 7.13
C ARG A 42 1.91 -13.48 6.33
N GLY A 43 2.26 -12.20 6.17
CA GLY A 43 1.63 -11.35 5.16
C GLY A 43 1.98 -11.82 3.76
N ASN A 44 1.51 -13.02 3.37
CA ASN A 44 1.65 -13.44 1.98
C ASN A 44 0.79 -12.52 1.12
N PRO A 45 1.37 -11.93 0.05
CA PRO A 45 0.57 -11.15 -0.87
C PRO A 45 -0.59 -12.01 -1.39
N ASN A 46 -1.79 -11.48 -1.36
CA ASN A 46 -2.91 -12.14 -2.01
C ASN A 46 -2.75 -11.98 -3.53
N TRP A 47 -2.19 -13.01 -4.18
CA TRP A 47 -1.92 -12.99 -5.61
C TRP A 47 -3.17 -12.88 -6.48
N ILE A 48 -4.35 -13.24 -5.92
CA ILE A 48 -5.63 -13.19 -6.62
C ILE A 48 -6.26 -11.79 -6.54
N ALA A 49 -5.92 -10.98 -5.56
CA ALA A 49 -6.42 -9.62 -5.44
C ALA A 49 -5.68 -8.67 -6.40
N THR A 50 -6.01 -8.73 -7.69
CA THR A 50 -5.35 -7.93 -8.73
C THR A 50 -5.85 -6.49 -8.75
N THR A 51 -7.14 -6.25 -8.50
CA THR A 51 -7.75 -4.92 -8.60
C THR A 51 -7.04 -3.83 -7.80
N PRO A 52 -6.63 -4.02 -6.53
CA PRO A 52 -5.87 -3.00 -5.80
C PRO A 52 -4.49 -2.71 -6.42
N ARG A 53 -3.85 -3.72 -7.01
CA ARG A 53 -2.55 -3.54 -7.70
C ARG A 53 -2.73 -2.78 -9.00
N GLU A 54 -3.78 -3.09 -9.75
CA GLU A 54 -4.11 -2.40 -10.99
C GLU A 54 -4.44 -0.92 -10.71
N ALA A 55 -5.17 -0.64 -9.62
CA ALA A 55 -5.41 0.73 -9.16
C ALA A 55 -4.10 1.46 -8.82
N PHE A 56 -3.18 0.79 -8.12
CA PHE A 56 -1.86 1.33 -7.79
C PHE A 56 -1.01 1.61 -9.03
N PHE A 57 -0.98 0.70 -9.99
CA PHE A 57 -0.27 0.92 -11.26
C PHE A 57 -0.90 2.03 -12.10
N LEU A 58 -2.22 2.15 -12.08
CA LEU A 58 -2.91 3.25 -12.74
C LEU A 58 -2.57 4.60 -12.10
N LEU A 59 -2.50 4.68 -10.79
CA LEU A 59 -2.01 5.86 -10.08
C LEU A 59 -0.56 6.18 -10.46
N GLY A 60 0.30 5.17 -10.57
CA GLY A 60 1.66 5.34 -11.06
C GLY A 60 1.74 5.90 -12.48
N GLN A 61 0.85 5.46 -13.37
CA GLN A 61 0.76 6.02 -14.72
C GLN A 61 0.38 7.50 -14.70
N PHE A 62 -0.58 7.89 -13.87
CA PHE A 62 -0.91 9.30 -13.65
C PHE A 62 0.28 10.10 -13.15
N GLY A 63 0.99 9.61 -12.14
CA GLY A 63 2.19 10.27 -11.62
C GLY A 63 3.25 10.48 -12.70
N LEU A 64 3.49 9.49 -13.56
CA LEU A 64 4.41 9.62 -14.70
C LEU A 64 3.92 10.63 -15.76
N GLU A 65 2.59 10.72 -16.01
CA GLU A 65 2.04 11.74 -16.90
C GLU A 65 2.29 13.15 -16.32
N GLU A 66 2.11 13.34 -15.01
CA GLU A 66 2.39 14.61 -14.35
C GLU A 66 3.87 14.98 -14.38
N CYS A 67 4.79 14.05 -14.15
CA CYS A 67 6.22 14.28 -14.30
C CYS A 67 6.59 14.74 -15.71
N ARG A 68 6.07 14.06 -16.73
CA ARG A 68 6.32 14.41 -18.14
C ARG A 68 5.75 15.78 -18.49
N ARG A 69 4.60 16.14 -17.91
CA ARG A 69 3.95 17.44 -18.15
C ARG A 69 4.83 18.60 -17.71
N VAL A 70 5.55 18.45 -16.60
CA VAL A 70 6.34 19.54 -15.99
C VAL A 70 7.84 19.43 -16.25
N MET A 71 8.31 18.38 -16.87
CA MET A 71 9.73 18.07 -17.06
C MET A 71 10.55 19.22 -17.68
N ASN A 72 9.92 19.95 -18.60
CA ASN A 72 10.57 21.04 -19.34
C ASN A 72 10.08 22.44 -18.91
N LEU A 73 9.31 22.54 -17.83
CA LEU A 73 8.87 23.83 -17.32
C LEU A 73 9.96 24.42 -16.39
N PRO A 74 10.17 25.76 -16.43
CA PRO A 74 11.13 26.41 -15.54
C PRO A 74 10.82 26.18 -14.05
N GLU A 75 9.54 26.11 -13.71
CA GLU A 75 9.05 25.86 -12.35
C GLU A 75 9.01 24.34 -12.00
N GLY A 76 9.04 23.49 -13.02
CA GLY A 76 9.00 22.04 -12.84
C GLY A 76 10.39 21.49 -12.56
N ILE A 77 10.91 21.69 -11.37
CA ILE A 77 12.23 21.21 -10.96
C ILE A 77 12.33 19.70 -11.17
N ALA A 78 13.06 19.30 -12.22
CA ALA A 78 13.31 17.90 -12.56
C ALA A 78 12.07 17.01 -12.73
N GLY A 79 10.92 17.60 -13.08
CA GLY A 79 9.69 16.84 -13.31
C GLY A 79 8.88 16.54 -12.05
N ILE A 80 9.10 17.28 -10.96
CA ILE A 80 8.26 17.18 -9.75
C ILE A 80 6.84 17.64 -10.10
N PRO A 81 5.79 16.86 -9.81
CA PRO A 81 4.40 17.23 -10.08
C PRO A 81 4.03 18.56 -9.41
N GLN A 82 3.36 19.43 -10.15
CA GLN A 82 2.83 20.69 -9.60
C GLN A 82 1.50 20.43 -8.91
N LYS A 83 1.35 20.94 -7.68
CA LYS A 83 0.16 20.76 -6.87
C LYS A 83 -1.09 21.41 -7.47
N GLU A 84 -0.95 22.67 -7.94
CA GLU A 84 -2.09 23.46 -8.43
C GLU A 84 -2.85 22.75 -9.56
N GLY A 85 -4.15 22.49 -9.33
CA GLY A 85 -5.06 21.87 -10.28
C GLY A 85 -4.78 20.40 -10.58
N ILE A 86 -3.94 19.72 -9.80
CA ILE A 86 -3.60 18.30 -10.00
C ILE A 86 -4.81 17.40 -9.81
N ALA A 87 -5.73 17.76 -8.91
CA ALA A 87 -6.96 16.99 -8.69
C ALA A 87 -7.85 16.98 -9.93
N SER A 88 -8.03 18.13 -10.57
CA SER A 88 -8.82 18.21 -11.82
C SER A 88 -8.17 17.39 -12.96
N ARG A 89 -6.85 17.38 -13.03
CA ARG A 89 -6.12 16.56 -14.00
C ARG A 89 -6.24 15.06 -13.69
N PHE A 90 -6.25 14.70 -12.41
CA PHE A 90 -6.47 13.34 -11.96
C PHE A 90 -7.88 12.84 -12.31
N GLU A 91 -8.90 13.64 -12.08
CA GLU A 91 -10.28 13.33 -12.46
C GLU A 91 -10.43 13.15 -13.98
N ALA A 92 -9.79 14.02 -14.75
CA ALA A 92 -9.76 13.90 -16.23
C ALA A 92 -9.03 12.61 -16.67
N PHE A 93 -7.93 12.26 -15.99
CA PHE A 93 -7.19 11.02 -16.23
C PHE A 93 -8.05 9.79 -15.92
N LEU A 94 -8.74 9.75 -14.78
CA LEU A 94 -9.65 8.66 -14.43
C LEU A 94 -10.79 8.51 -15.44
N LYS A 95 -11.37 9.61 -15.87
CA LYS A 95 -12.42 9.61 -16.89
C LYS A 95 -11.93 9.06 -18.22
N LYS A 96 -10.72 9.42 -18.65
CA LYS A 96 -10.08 8.91 -19.86
C LYS A 96 -9.80 7.41 -19.78
N ASN A 97 -9.44 6.92 -18.58
CA ASN A 97 -9.03 5.54 -18.32
C ASN A 97 -10.13 4.71 -17.60
N ASN A 98 -11.40 5.09 -17.73
CA ASN A 98 -12.50 4.48 -16.97
C ASN A 98 -12.71 2.98 -17.25
N ALA A 99 -12.27 2.49 -18.41
CA ALA A 99 -12.30 1.07 -18.76
C ALA A 99 -11.13 0.26 -18.18
N ALA A 100 -10.13 0.92 -17.60
CA ALA A 100 -9.00 0.23 -17.00
C ALA A 100 -9.42 -0.49 -15.72
N HIS A 101 -8.91 -1.71 -15.52
CA HIS A 101 -9.07 -2.41 -14.25
C HIS A 101 -8.48 -1.56 -13.13
N GLY A 102 -9.15 -1.48 -12.00
CA GLY A 102 -8.73 -0.66 -10.87
C GLY A 102 -9.16 0.81 -10.92
N ALA A 103 -9.56 1.37 -12.08
CA ALA A 103 -9.97 2.77 -12.20
C ALA A 103 -11.15 3.11 -11.26
N LYS A 104 -12.15 2.25 -11.24
CA LYS A 104 -13.32 2.41 -10.35
C LYS A 104 -12.93 2.39 -8.87
N LEU A 105 -12.02 1.51 -8.48
CA LEU A 105 -11.54 1.45 -7.09
C LEU A 105 -10.79 2.72 -6.72
N LEU A 106 -9.93 3.21 -7.61
CA LEU A 106 -9.15 4.43 -7.38
C LEU A 106 -10.07 5.65 -7.27
N GLU A 107 -11.06 5.78 -8.14
CA GLU A 107 -12.08 6.82 -8.07
C GLU A 107 -12.89 6.76 -6.77
N GLN A 108 -13.33 5.58 -6.37
CA GLN A 108 -14.07 5.39 -5.12
C GLN A 108 -13.22 5.74 -3.90
N THR A 109 -11.94 5.38 -3.90
CA THR A 109 -11.00 5.72 -2.81
C THR A 109 -10.80 7.23 -2.73
N TYR A 110 -10.60 7.90 -3.86
CA TYR A 110 -10.48 9.36 -3.93
C TYR A 110 -11.72 10.05 -3.35
N ASN A 111 -12.90 9.70 -3.86
CA ASN A 111 -14.16 10.29 -3.40
C ASN A 111 -14.42 10.02 -1.89
N TYR A 112 -14.10 8.82 -1.41
CA TYR A 112 -14.23 8.47 0.00
C TYR A 112 -13.36 9.37 0.89
N LEU A 113 -12.10 9.59 0.52
CA LEU A 113 -11.19 10.42 1.31
C LEU A 113 -11.61 11.88 1.31
N LEU A 114 -12.09 12.41 0.20
CA LEU A 114 -12.63 13.78 0.15
C LEU A 114 -13.85 13.95 1.06
N MET A 115 -14.77 12.97 1.08
CA MET A 115 -15.99 13.05 1.88
C MET A 115 -15.73 12.83 3.37
N GLN A 116 -14.86 11.88 3.73
CA GLN A 116 -14.68 11.50 5.14
C GLN A 116 -13.63 12.33 5.87
N HIS A 117 -12.64 12.83 5.17
CA HIS A 117 -11.50 13.51 5.78
C HIS A 117 -11.40 14.97 5.45
N ALA A 118 -12.37 15.55 4.70
CA ALA A 118 -12.35 16.94 4.24
C ALA A 118 -10.97 17.38 3.69
N ALA A 119 -10.27 16.43 3.07
CA ALA A 119 -8.95 16.66 2.50
C ALA A 119 -9.03 17.68 1.35
N ASP A 120 -8.07 18.58 1.28
CA ASP A 120 -7.89 19.43 0.10
C ASP A 120 -7.56 18.53 -1.09
N PRO A 121 -8.37 18.57 -2.17
CA PRO A 121 -8.22 17.65 -3.30
C PRO A 121 -6.84 17.69 -3.95
N ASP A 122 -6.31 18.91 -4.16
CA ASP A 122 -5.00 19.08 -4.77
C ASP A 122 -3.87 18.55 -3.87
N SER A 123 -3.96 18.76 -2.55
CA SER A 123 -3.00 18.20 -1.60
C SER A 123 -3.01 16.68 -1.59
N LEU A 124 -4.19 16.06 -1.56
CA LEU A 124 -4.34 14.62 -1.54
C LEU A 124 -3.73 13.96 -2.78
N VAL A 125 -4.08 14.47 -3.95
CA VAL A 125 -3.60 13.90 -5.21
C VAL A 125 -2.12 14.16 -5.42
N HIS A 126 -1.62 15.33 -4.99
CA HIS A 126 -0.20 15.65 -5.06
C HIS A 126 0.63 14.68 -4.20
N GLU A 127 0.23 14.47 -2.95
CA GLU A 127 0.87 13.51 -2.04
C GLU A 127 0.86 12.08 -2.62
N TRP A 128 -0.24 11.66 -3.22
CA TRP A 128 -0.32 10.36 -3.88
C TRP A 128 0.63 10.25 -5.07
N ALA A 129 0.70 11.29 -5.90
CA ALA A 129 1.59 11.30 -7.05
C ALA A 129 3.06 11.23 -6.62
N GLU A 130 3.46 12.01 -5.62
CA GLU A 130 4.82 11.97 -5.08
C GLU A 130 5.14 10.60 -4.48
N ALA A 131 4.27 10.05 -3.65
CA ALA A 131 4.46 8.75 -3.00
C ALA A 131 4.62 7.60 -4.00
N VAL A 132 3.86 7.60 -5.10
CA VAL A 132 3.90 6.51 -6.08
C VAL A 132 5.11 6.60 -7.01
N ILE A 133 5.65 7.80 -7.25
CA ILE A 133 6.83 8.00 -8.11
C ILE A 133 8.13 7.73 -7.36
N GLY A 134 8.12 7.81 -6.05
CA GLY A 134 9.27 7.45 -5.23
C GLY A 134 9.99 8.60 -4.56
N ASP A 135 9.34 9.75 -4.36
CA ASP A 135 9.82 10.71 -3.38
C ASP A 135 9.56 10.16 -1.97
N GLN A 136 10.43 9.22 -1.60
CA GLN A 136 10.35 8.50 -0.32
C GLN A 136 11.26 9.09 0.75
N TYR A 137 11.84 10.25 0.50
CA TYR A 137 12.63 10.96 1.48
C TYR A 137 11.83 12.13 2.02
N PRO A 138 11.13 12.00 3.17
CA PRO A 138 10.64 13.16 3.87
C PRO A 138 11.84 14.04 4.19
N LEU A 139 11.90 15.20 3.58
CA LEU A 139 12.79 16.26 4.00
C LEU A 139 12.33 16.70 5.40
N HIS A 140 13.03 16.21 6.41
CA HIS A 140 12.87 16.66 7.80
C HIS A 140 13.55 18.01 8.01
#